data_9bec2a0da1a8adb7f50cebb71ffdd658
#
_entry.id   9bec2a0da1a8adb7f50cebb71ffdd658
#
_cell.length_a   1.000
_cell.length_b   1.000
_cell.length_c   1.000
_cell.angle_alpha   90.00
_cell.angle_beta   90.00
_cell.angle_gamma   90.00
#
_symmetry.space_group_name_H-M   'P 1'
#
loop_
_entity.id
_entity.type
_entity.pdbx_description
1 polymer ?
#
loop_
_entity_poly.entity_id
_entity_poly.type
_entity_poly.pdbx_seq_one_letter_code
_entity_poly.pdbx_strand_id
1 'polypeptide(L)'
;MQGNVFKVIGLLLVLCTAPVAKAEDTLFVHPGMLSTEDDFARAKRMINATVSPAIDSWNLLRKSRYAAADYTPRPVDKVVRGNPSWGKDNYALLYQDAAAAYQLAVRWKISGNVEYATAAIAVLDAWAGTLTDVIGTSDKYLASGLYGYQLANAAEIMRTYPGWTKFPAFKQMMLKVFYPMNHDFITQHNGYGEAGLHYWANWDLANLASMMAIGILTDRHDIYQESLEYVRHGKGNGAFNHAMWAVYPGTGTDVGLAQVQESGRDQGHSTLDIALIGVICQMAWNQGDDLFGANDNLVLKASEYVAKYNLFHDVPWTPYTTADGSVQTQISPASRGSTRPIWTLIYNHYAGISHLQAPYTKQMMDNFGPEAGAYGTTSGGFDQLGYGSLLFSNYLASTPLKH
;
A
#
# COMPACT_ATOMS: atom_id res chain seq x y z
N MET A 1 69.60 41.59 31.80
CA MET A 1 69.27 40.40 30.97
C MET A 1 67.93 39.80 31.55
N GLN A 2 66.85 40.11 30.94
CA GLN A 2 65.50 39.63 31.38
C GLN A 2 65.11 38.46 30.48
N GLY A 3 64.92 37.27 31.07
CA GLY A 3 64.45 36.08 30.37
C GLY A 3 62.95 35.97 30.43
N ASN A 4 62.31 35.96 29.25
CA ASN A 4 60.89 35.73 29.09
C ASN A 4 60.57 34.25 29.17
N VAL A 5 59.69 33.88 30.13
CA VAL A 5 59.12 32.53 30.28
C VAL A 5 57.80 32.49 29.53
N PHE A 6 57.71 31.78 28.41
CA PHE A 6 56.45 31.48 27.72
C PHE A 6 55.74 30.34 28.46
N LYS A 7 54.52 30.64 29.01
CA LYS A 7 53.59 29.61 29.49
C LYS A 7 52.78 29.09 28.32
N VAL A 8 52.94 27.82 27.98
CA VAL A 8 52.06 27.10 27.05
C VAL A 8 50.83 26.62 27.83
N ILE A 9 49.64 27.15 27.50
CA ILE A 9 48.36 26.67 28.01
C ILE A 9 47.86 25.59 27.07
N GLY A 10 47.94 24.34 27.52
CA GLY A 10 47.32 23.21 26.80
C GLY A 10 45.80 23.21 26.98
N LEU A 11 45.09 23.36 25.87
CA LEU A 11 43.63 23.26 25.80
C LEU A 11 43.23 21.78 25.72
N LEU A 12 42.70 21.21 26.81
CA LEU A 12 42.18 19.84 26.81
C LEU A 12 40.81 19.86 26.17
N LEU A 13 40.66 19.36 24.93
CA LEU A 13 39.37 19.10 24.31
C LEU A 13 38.77 17.82 24.93
N VAL A 14 37.78 17.96 25.79
CA VAL A 14 36.95 16.84 26.24
C VAL A 14 35.89 16.56 25.18
N LEU A 15 36.11 15.52 24.40
CA LEU A 15 35.11 14.97 23.50
C LEU A 15 34.02 14.27 24.36
N CYS A 16 32.89 14.96 24.62
CA CYS A 16 31.69 14.34 25.12
C CYS A 16 31.08 13.49 23.99
N THR A 17 31.33 12.19 23.98
CA THR A 17 30.53 11.25 23.19
C THR A 17 29.19 11.08 23.94
N ALA A 18 28.14 11.77 23.47
CA ALA A 18 26.79 11.45 23.90
C ALA A 18 26.48 9.98 23.49
N PRO A 19 25.92 9.16 24.38
CA PRO A 19 25.48 7.86 23.98
C PRO A 19 24.39 8.03 22.90
N VAL A 20 24.59 7.42 21.74
CA VAL A 20 23.51 7.24 20.75
C VAL A 20 22.48 6.38 21.47
N ALA A 21 21.36 6.97 21.84
CA ALA A 21 20.22 6.24 22.36
C ALA A 21 19.83 5.20 21.29
N LYS A 22 20.01 3.91 21.63
CA LYS A 22 19.46 2.83 20.84
C LYS A 22 17.95 3.08 20.81
N ALA A 23 17.37 3.29 19.66
CA ALA A 23 15.91 3.30 19.51
C ALA A 23 15.40 2.01 20.18
N GLU A 24 14.53 2.15 21.19
CA GLU A 24 13.83 0.99 21.72
C GLU A 24 13.09 0.38 20.52
N ASP A 25 13.33 -0.91 20.24
CA ASP A 25 12.58 -1.67 19.26
C ASP A 25 11.12 -1.72 19.76
N THR A 26 10.32 -0.74 19.32
CA THR A 26 8.88 -0.73 19.57
C THR A 26 8.30 -1.92 18.84
N LEU A 27 7.58 -2.80 19.56
CA LEU A 27 6.93 -3.96 18.97
C LEU A 27 5.91 -3.49 17.93
N PHE A 28 5.84 -4.19 16.79
CA PHE A 28 4.78 -3.94 15.81
C PHE A 28 3.39 -4.21 16.41
N VAL A 29 2.42 -3.43 15.97
CA VAL A 29 0.99 -3.66 16.24
C VAL A 29 0.49 -4.81 15.36
N HIS A 30 -0.23 -5.78 15.93
CA HIS A 30 -0.78 -6.93 15.22
C HIS A 30 -2.24 -7.26 15.62
N PRO A 31 -3.16 -7.45 14.64
CA PRO A 31 -2.97 -7.08 13.25
C PRO A 31 -2.80 -5.56 13.14
N GLY A 32 -1.93 -5.13 12.25
CA GLY A 32 -1.56 -3.72 12.17
C GLY A 32 -1.02 -3.32 10.78
N MET A 33 -1.45 -4.00 9.71
CA MET A 33 -1.17 -3.57 8.36
C MET A 33 -2.27 -2.61 7.85
N LEU A 34 -3.10 -3.03 6.90
CA LEU A 34 -4.22 -2.19 6.44
C LEU A 34 -5.30 -2.02 7.50
N SER A 35 -5.50 -3.00 8.37
CA SER A 35 -6.55 -2.97 9.40
C SER A 35 -6.04 -3.47 10.74
N THR A 36 -6.55 -2.85 11.80
CA THR A 36 -6.32 -3.19 13.20
C THR A 36 -7.55 -3.93 13.80
N GLU A 37 -7.43 -4.43 15.03
CA GLU A 37 -8.58 -4.98 15.78
C GLU A 37 -9.70 -3.96 15.91
N ASP A 38 -9.37 -2.68 16.11
CA ASP A 38 -10.37 -1.61 16.27
C ASP A 38 -11.15 -1.36 14.97
N ASP A 39 -10.50 -1.50 13.81
CA ASP A 39 -11.16 -1.39 12.51
C ASP A 39 -12.18 -2.52 12.32
N PHE A 40 -11.80 -3.75 12.65
CA PHE A 40 -12.74 -4.89 12.59
C PHE A 40 -13.87 -4.75 13.61
N ALA A 41 -13.58 -4.27 14.82
CA ALA A 41 -14.60 -4.01 15.82
C ALA A 41 -15.57 -2.91 15.36
N ARG A 42 -15.07 -1.83 14.76
CA ARG A 42 -15.88 -0.77 14.15
C ARG A 42 -16.74 -1.32 13.02
N ALA A 43 -16.18 -2.09 12.09
CA ALA A 43 -16.91 -2.73 10.99
C ALA A 43 -18.08 -3.60 11.53
N LYS A 44 -17.83 -4.42 12.54
CA LYS A 44 -18.88 -5.24 13.19
C LYS A 44 -20.01 -4.38 13.76
N ARG A 45 -19.68 -3.29 14.45
CA ARG A 45 -20.71 -2.37 15.00
C ARG A 45 -21.56 -1.77 13.88
N MET A 46 -20.93 -1.31 12.79
CA MET A 46 -21.66 -0.71 11.66
C MET A 46 -22.55 -1.73 10.93
N ILE A 47 -22.09 -2.96 10.76
CA ILE A 47 -22.88 -4.05 10.19
C ILE A 47 -24.09 -4.35 11.06
N ASN A 48 -23.90 -4.50 12.37
CA ASN A 48 -24.98 -4.79 13.31
C ASN A 48 -26.04 -3.67 13.37
N ALA A 49 -25.60 -2.43 13.19
CA ALA A 49 -26.46 -1.25 13.12
C ALA A 49 -27.01 -0.99 11.70
N THR A 50 -26.70 -1.84 10.72
CA THR A 50 -27.14 -1.72 9.32
C THR A 50 -26.77 -0.36 8.68
N VAL A 51 -25.55 0.13 8.96
CA VAL A 51 -25.08 1.44 8.50
C VAL A 51 -24.40 1.33 7.14
N SER A 52 -24.93 2.06 6.14
CA SER A 52 -24.26 2.25 4.85
C SER A 52 -23.11 3.26 4.98
N PRO A 53 -22.00 3.13 4.16
CA PRO A 53 -21.81 2.12 3.13
C PRO A 53 -21.20 0.80 3.64
N ALA A 54 -20.96 0.63 4.94
CA ALA A 54 -20.29 -0.54 5.49
C ALA A 54 -21.10 -1.83 5.30
N ILE A 55 -22.41 -1.77 5.58
CA ILE A 55 -23.30 -2.94 5.36
C ILE A 55 -23.38 -3.33 3.89
N ASP A 56 -23.33 -2.35 2.99
CA ASP A 56 -23.39 -2.61 1.56
C ASP A 56 -22.11 -3.30 1.06
N SER A 57 -20.94 -2.82 1.48
CA SER A 57 -19.64 -3.43 1.18
C SER A 57 -19.54 -4.85 1.80
N TRP A 58 -20.06 -5.05 3.02
CA TRP A 58 -20.18 -6.38 3.64
C TRP A 58 -21.05 -7.32 2.80
N ASN A 59 -22.17 -6.84 2.26
CA ASN A 59 -23.03 -7.64 1.40
C ASN A 59 -22.35 -7.99 0.08
N LEU A 60 -21.51 -7.12 -0.47
CA LEU A 60 -20.68 -7.43 -1.63
C LEU A 60 -19.65 -8.52 -1.31
N LEU A 61 -18.98 -8.41 -0.15
CA LEU A 61 -18.01 -9.43 0.31
C LEU A 61 -18.69 -10.80 0.45
N ARG A 62 -19.85 -10.86 1.07
CA ARG A 62 -20.60 -12.11 1.25
C ARG A 62 -21.01 -12.79 -0.04
N LYS A 63 -21.17 -12.03 -1.13
CA LYS A 63 -21.54 -12.53 -2.47
C LYS A 63 -20.34 -12.86 -3.34
N SER A 64 -19.14 -12.47 -2.92
CA SER A 64 -17.91 -12.72 -3.69
C SER A 64 -17.57 -14.20 -3.72
N ARG A 65 -17.29 -14.72 -4.91
CA ARG A 65 -16.81 -16.11 -5.09
C ARG A 65 -15.46 -16.35 -4.40
N TYR A 66 -14.67 -15.29 -4.23
CA TYR A 66 -13.37 -15.32 -3.54
C TYR A 66 -13.50 -15.38 -2.02
N ALA A 67 -14.70 -15.12 -1.49
CA ALA A 67 -15.02 -15.23 -0.07
C ALA A 67 -15.85 -16.49 0.27
N ALA A 68 -15.97 -17.42 -0.65
CA ALA A 68 -16.72 -18.68 -0.44
C ALA A 68 -15.87 -19.68 0.37
N ALA A 69 -16.47 -20.34 1.35
CA ALA A 69 -15.77 -21.28 2.23
C ALA A 69 -15.24 -22.54 1.50
N ASP A 70 -15.79 -22.84 0.34
CA ASP A 70 -15.37 -23.94 -0.56
C ASP A 70 -14.35 -23.50 -1.62
N TYR A 71 -13.76 -22.29 -1.48
CA TYR A 71 -12.73 -21.82 -2.40
C TYR A 71 -11.54 -22.77 -2.41
N THR A 72 -11.13 -23.20 -3.60
CA THR A 72 -10.00 -24.12 -3.80
C THR A 72 -8.79 -23.35 -4.34
N PRO A 73 -7.66 -23.32 -3.60
CA PRO A 73 -6.42 -22.66 -4.04
C PRO A 73 -5.78 -23.39 -5.22
N ARG A 74 -5.04 -22.62 -6.02
CA ARG A 74 -4.38 -23.13 -7.24
C ARG A 74 -2.89 -22.73 -7.27
N PRO A 75 -2.10 -23.15 -6.25
CA PRO A 75 -0.70 -22.77 -6.17
C PRO A 75 0.11 -23.43 -7.28
N VAL A 76 1.17 -22.75 -7.68
CA VAL A 76 2.18 -23.24 -8.61
C VAL A 76 3.57 -23.03 -8.01
N ASP A 77 4.53 -23.85 -8.41
CA ASP A 77 5.91 -23.74 -7.94
C ASP A 77 6.61 -22.47 -8.48
N LYS A 78 6.26 -22.06 -9.70
CA LYS A 78 6.76 -20.83 -10.32
C LYS A 78 5.62 -19.99 -10.88
N VAL A 79 5.53 -18.77 -10.41
CA VAL A 79 4.63 -17.76 -10.99
C VAL A 79 5.34 -17.10 -12.16
N VAL A 80 4.69 -17.09 -13.33
CA VAL A 80 5.22 -16.51 -14.57
C VAL A 80 4.42 -15.28 -14.96
N ARG A 81 5.11 -14.13 -15.17
CA ARG A 81 4.51 -12.92 -15.72
C ARG A 81 5.41 -12.27 -16.75
N GLY A 82 4.84 -12.03 -17.95
CA GLY A 82 5.39 -11.15 -18.97
C GLY A 82 6.23 -11.81 -20.05
N ASN A 83 6.45 -13.15 -20.08
CA ASN A 83 7.25 -13.72 -21.16
C ASN A 83 6.88 -15.13 -21.61
N PRO A 84 6.46 -15.29 -22.89
CA PRO A 84 6.21 -16.61 -23.49
C PRO A 84 7.42 -17.55 -23.52
N SER A 85 8.66 -17.05 -23.52
CA SER A 85 9.87 -17.89 -23.54
C SER A 85 10.13 -18.61 -22.21
N TRP A 86 9.53 -18.15 -21.11
CA TRP A 86 9.59 -18.78 -19.77
C TRP A 86 8.41 -19.71 -19.51
N GLY A 87 7.46 -19.80 -20.43
CA GLY A 87 6.21 -20.49 -20.30
C GLY A 87 5.01 -19.55 -20.43
N LYS A 88 3.80 -20.12 -20.37
CA LYS A 88 2.57 -19.33 -20.40
C LYS A 88 2.42 -18.55 -19.10
N ASP A 89 2.03 -17.28 -19.20
CA ASP A 89 1.65 -16.47 -18.05
C ASP A 89 0.61 -17.19 -17.18
N ASN A 90 0.91 -17.30 -15.88
CA ASN A 90 0.02 -17.95 -14.91
C ASN A 90 -0.20 -17.09 -13.64
N TYR A 91 0.36 -15.87 -13.60
CA TYR A 91 0.26 -14.98 -12.43
C TYR A 91 -1.19 -14.67 -12.00
N ALA A 92 -2.17 -14.94 -12.88
CA ALA A 92 -3.59 -14.84 -12.54
C ALA A 92 -4.00 -15.80 -11.42
N LEU A 93 -3.33 -16.94 -11.28
CA LEU A 93 -3.57 -17.87 -10.18
C LEU A 93 -3.20 -17.22 -8.85
N LEU A 94 -2.05 -16.54 -8.80
CA LEU A 94 -1.56 -15.88 -7.60
C LEU A 94 -2.48 -14.71 -7.17
N TYR A 95 -2.83 -13.78 -8.08
CA TYR A 95 -3.65 -12.64 -7.68
C TYR A 95 -5.07 -13.04 -7.28
N GLN A 96 -5.64 -14.07 -7.89
CA GLN A 96 -6.96 -14.56 -7.52
C GLN A 96 -6.94 -15.25 -6.15
N ASP A 97 -5.93 -16.05 -5.89
CA ASP A 97 -5.76 -16.71 -4.60
C ASP A 97 -5.41 -15.71 -3.49
N ALA A 98 -4.59 -14.68 -3.76
CA ALA A 98 -4.33 -13.60 -2.81
C ALA A 98 -5.62 -12.84 -2.44
N ALA A 99 -6.45 -12.50 -3.43
CA ALA A 99 -7.75 -11.90 -3.20
C ALA A 99 -8.68 -12.81 -2.37
N ALA A 100 -8.66 -14.13 -2.64
CA ALA A 100 -9.45 -15.09 -1.88
C ALA A 100 -8.96 -15.20 -0.43
N ALA A 101 -7.66 -15.33 -0.20
CA ALA A 101 -7.09 -15.38 1.15
C ALA A 101 -7.51 -14.17 1.98
N TYR A 102 -7.39 -12.95 1.41
CA TYR A 102 -7.79 -11.72 2.09
C TYR A 102 -9.28 -11.65 2.38
N GLN A 103 -10.13 -11.91 1.38
CA GLN A 103 -11.58 -11.84 1.54
C GLN A 103 -12.10 -12.87 2.55
N LEU A 104 -11.55 -14.07 2.55
CA LEU A 104 -11.87 -15.10 3.54
C LEU A 104 -11.41 -14.71 4.95
N ALA A 105 -10.20 -14.14 5.08
CA ALA A 105 -9.67 -13.67 6.35
C ALA A 105 -10.54 -12.54 6.94
N VAL A 106 -10.91 -11.53 6.13
CA VAL A 106 -11.83 -10.46 6.55
C VAL A 106 -13.20 -11.03 6.93
N ARG A 107 -13.71 -11.96 6.13
CA ARG A 107 -15.02 -12.59 6.40
C ARG A 107 -15.00 -13.37 7.71
N TRP A 108 -13.95 -14.14 7.99
CA TRP A 108 -13.76 -14.79 9.29
C TRP A 108 -13.69 -13.76 10.42
N LYS A 109 -12.82 -12.77 10.28
CA LYS A 109 -12.56 -11.78 11.34
C LYS A 109 -13.82 -11.04 11.77
N ILE A 110 -14.73 -10.77 10.84
CA ILE A 110 -16.01 -10.10 11.09
C ILE A 110 -17.07 -11.07 11.61
N SER A 111 -17.26 -12.22 10.96
CA SER A 111 -18.35 -13.15 11.29
C SER A 111 -18.05 -14.10 12.45
N GLY A 112 -16.76 -14.37 12.71
CA GLY A 112 -16.31 -15.42 13.65
C GLY A 112 -16.49 -16.85 13.13
N ASN A 113 -17.02 -17.06 11.89
CA ASN A 113 -17.23 -18.41 11.36
C ASN A 113 -15.89 -19.05 10.96
N VAL A 114 -15.57 -20.16 11.63
CA VAL A 114 -14.31 -20.93 11.47
C VAL A 114 -14.12 -21.49 10.06
N GLU A 115 -15.18 -21.74 9.30
CA GLU A 115 -15.07 -22.24 7.93
C GLU A 115 -14.27 -21.27 7.04
N TYR A 116 -14.46 -19.94 7.23
CA TYR A 116 -13.70 -18.92 6.49
C TYR A 116 -12.24 -18.85 6.94
N ALA A 117 -11.97 -19.05 8.23
CA ALA A 117 -10.58 -19.15 8.70
C ALA A 117 -9.87 -20.35 8.08
N THR A 118 -10.53 -21.51 8.09
CA THR A 118 -10.00 -22.76 7.51
C THR A 118 -9.71 -22.59 6.02
N ALA A 119 -10.62 -21.97 5.27
CA ALA A 119 -10.44 -21.73 3.85
C ALA A 119 -9.30 -20.71 3.58
N ALA A 120 -9.21 -19.61 4.36
CA ALA A 120 -8.12 -18.63 4.23
C ALA A 120 -6.76 -19.28 4.47
N ILE A 121 -6.64 -20.08 5.54
CA ILE A 121 -5.41 -20.82 5.88
C ILE A 121 -5.07 -21.84 4.79
N ALA A 122 -6.05 -22.53 4.24
CA ALA A 122 -5.82 -23.48 3.15
C ALA A 122 -5.17 -22.81 1.93
N VAL A 123 -5.60 -21.59 1.57
CA VAL A 123 -4.97 -20.81 0.50
C VAL A 123 -3.53 -20.43 0.87
N LEU A 124 -3.32 -19.85 2.04
CA LEU A 124 -2.00 -19.38 2.48
C LEU A 124 -0.99 -20.54 2.62
N ASP A 125 -1.42 -21.66 3.20
CA ASP A 125 -0.60 -22.86 3.36
C ASP A 125 -0.25 -23.53 2.03
N ALA A 126 -1.18 -23.53 1.08
CA ALA A 126 -0.95 -24.10 -0.25
C ALA A 126 0.15 -23.31 -0.99
N TRP A 127 0.11 -21.97 -0.96
CA TRP A 127 1.16 -21.16 -1.56
C TRP A 127 2.48 -21.26 -0.80
N ALA A 128 2.46 -21.25 0.53
CA ALA A 128 3.67 -21.39 1.34
C ALA A 128 4.39 -22.74 1.14
N GLY A 129 3.64 -23.78 0.85
CA GLY A 129 4.19 -25.12 0.61
C GLY A 129 4.63 -25.38 -0.83
N THR A 130 4.26 -24.51 -1.78
CA THR A 130 4.46 -24.78 -3.21
C THR A 130 5.33 -23.74 -3.91
N LEU A 131 5.13 -22.44 -3.64
CA LEU A 131 5.80 -21.36 -4.37
C LEU A 131 7.29 -21.31 -4.05
N THR A 132 8.12 -21.39 -5.07
CA THR A 132 9.58 -21.31 -4.97
C THR A 132 10.17 -20.08 -5.65
N ASP A 133 9.47 -19.52 -6.66
CA ASP A 133 10.00 -18.41 -7.46
C ASP A 133 8.89 -17.64 -8.20
N VAL A 134 9.20 -16.37 -8.55
CA VAL A 134 8.41 -15.54 -9.47
C VAL A 134 9.31 -15.14 -10.62
N ILE A 135 9.00 -15.58 -11.82
CA ILE A 135 9.85 -15.48 -13.02
C ILE A 135 9.14 -14.76 -14.17
N GLY A 136 9.90 -14.41 -15.20
CA GLY A 136 9.40 -13.74 -16.40
C GLY A 136 10.28 -12.57 -16.83
N THR A 137 9.70 -11.63 -17.57
CA THR A 137 10.35 -10.34 -17.88
C THR A 137 10.46 -9.46 -16.62
N SER A 138 10.77 -8.18 -16.76
CA SER A 138 10.68 -7.22 -15.66
C SER A 138 9.33 -7.25 -14.94
N ASP A 139 8.24 -7.64 -15.61
CA ASP A 139 6.89 -7.75 -15.01
C ASP A 139 6.82 -8.70 -13.81
N LYS A 140 7.80 -9.60 -13.63
CA LYS A 140 7.96 -10.41 -12.41
C LYS A 140 8.01 -9.55 -11.13
N TYR A 141 8.64 -8.38 -11.19
CA TYR A 141 8.74 -7.45 -10.06
C TYR A 141 7.39 -6.81 -9.71
N LEU A 142 6.56 -6.53 -10.73
CA LEU A 142 5.18 -6.10 -10.47
C LEU A 142 4.34 -7.22 -9.84
N ALA A 143 4.51 -8.47 -10.27
CA ALA A 143 3.83 -9.60 -9.64
C ALA A 143 4.27 -9.77 -8.18
N SER A 144 5.58 -9.68 -7.92
CA SER A 144 6.12 -9.75 -6.56
C SER A 144 5.60 -8.61 -5.68
N GLY A 145 5.63 -7.37 -6.16
CA GLY A 145 5.17 -6.21 -5.41
C GLY A 145 3.66 -6.24 -5.14
N LEU A 146 2.84 -6.28 -6.20
CA LEU A 146 1.38 -6.19 -6.08
C LEU A 146 0.77 -7.34 -5.28
N TYR A 147 1.25 -8.57 -5.48
CA TYR A 147 0.64 -9.73 -4.83
C TYR A 147 1.31 -10.09 -3.51
N GLY A 148 2.57 -9.67 -3.31
CA GLY A 148 3.29 -9.82 -2.04
C GLY A 148 2.61 -9.07 -0.91
N TYR A 149 2.28 -7.76 -1.09
CA TYR A 149 1.59 -7.02 -0.03
C TYR A 149 0.19 -7.57 0.27
N GLN A 150 -0.50 -8.10 -0.76
CA GLN A 150 -1.85 -8.65 -0.60
C GLN A 150 -1.84 -9.94 0.22
N LEU A 151 -0.93 -10.88 -0.11
CA LEU A 151 -0.74 -12.10 0.65
C LEU A 151 -0.32 -11.82 2.09
N ALA A 152 0.60 -10.86 2.30
CA ALA A 152 1.03 -10.47 3.64
C ALA A 152 -0.12 -9.91 4.48
N ASN A 153 -0.98 -9.05 3.90
CA ASN A 153 -2.15 -8.51 4.60
C ASN A 153 -3.17 -9.60 4.96
N ALA A 154 -3.40 -10.57 4.09
CA ALA A 154 -4.26 -11.71 4.40
C ALA A 154 -3.70 -12.55 5.55
N ALA A 155 -2.41 -12.83 5.52
CA ALA A 155 -1.72 -13.58 6.56
C ALA A 155 -1.70 -12.83 7.91
N GLU A 156 -1.56 -11.52 7.88
CA GLU A 156 -1.58 -10.69 9.08
C GLU A 156 -2.91 -10.76 9.83
N ILE A 157 -4.03 -10.71 9.11
CA ILE A 157 -5.35 -10.93 9.71
C ILE A 157 -5.42 -12.32 10.33
N MET A 158 -4.94 -13.35 9.62
CA MET A 158 -4.97 -14.73 10.07
C MET A 158 -3.99 -15.03 11.22
N ARG A 159 -2.97 -14.20 11.45
CA ARG A 159 -2.00 -14.32 12.57
C ARG A 159 -2.70 -14.53 13.91
N THR A 160 -3.85 -13.89 14.11
CA THR A 160 -4.61 -13.96 15.35
C THR A 160 -5.49 -15.21 15.49
N TYR A 161 -5.51 -16.11 14.49
CA TYR A 161 -6.25 -17.36 14.55
C TYR A 161 -5.41 -18.47 15.21
N PRO A 162 -5.80 -18.97 16.40
CA PRO A 162 -4.98 -19.92 17.16
C PRO A 162 -4.71 -21.25 16.44
N GLY A 163 -5.56 -21.62 15.48
CA GLY A 163 -5.45 -22.86 14.73
C GLY A 163 -4.44 -22.85 13.59
N TRP A 164 -3.80 -21.70 13.29
CA TRP A 164 -2.84 -21.65 12.18
C TRP A 164 -1.42 -22.02 12.60
N THR A 165 -1.11 -23.30 12.56
CA THR A 165 0.19 -23.82 12.98
C THR A 165 1.32 -23.62 11.97
N LYS A 166 1.01 -23.41 10.67
CA LYS A 166 1.99 -23.23 9.61
C LYS A 166 2.35 -21.75 9.33
N PHE A 167 1.87 -20.81 10.14
CA PHE A 167 2.23 -19.40 10.00
C PHE A 167 3.75 -19.16 9.90
N PRO A 168 4.64 -19.81 10.67
CA PRO A 168 6.08 -19.65 10.50
C PRO A 168 6.58 -20.05 9.10
N ALA A 169 6.03 -21.10 8.49
CA ALA A 169 6.39 -21.50 7.13
C ALA A 169 5.96 -20.46 6.09
N PHE A 170 4.78 -19.87 6.26
CA PHE A 170 4.32 -18.76 5.42
C PHE A 170 5.26 -17.54 5.51
N LYS A 171 5.65 -17.11 6.72
CA LYS A 171 6.64 -16.04 6.90
C LYS A 171 7.96 -16.33 6.17
N GLN A 172 8.44 -17.59 6.23
CA GLN A 172 9.66 -17.98 5.53
C GLN A 172 9.52 -17.92 4.01
N MET A 173 8.38 -18.29 3.44
CA MET A 173 8.13 -18.14 2.00
C MET A 173 8.17 -16.65 1.59
N MET A 174 7.54 -15.76 2.34
CA MET A 174 7.57 -14.32 2.07
C MET A 174 9.01 -13.76 2.10
N LEU A 175 9.82 -14.18 3.07
CA LEU A 175 11.22 -13.75 3.20
C LEU A 175 12.13 -14.36 2.13
N LYS A 176 11.81 -15.53 1.59
CA LYS A 176 12.69 -16.22 0.62
C LYS A 176 12.33 -15.92 -0.83
N VAL A 177 11.06 -15.66 -1.13
CA VAL A 177 10.57 -15.49 -2.50
C VAL A 177 10.30 -14.01 -2.81
N PHE A 178 9.51 -13.33 -1.98
CA PHE A 178 9.05 -11.97 -2.30
C PHE A 178 10.06 -10.89 -1.88
N TYR A 179 10.55 -10.92 -0.65
CA TYR A 179 11.44 -9.87 -0.14
C TYR A 179 12.71 -9.69 -0.99
N PRO A 180 13.45 -10.74 -1.38
CA PRO A 180 14.67 -10.56 -2.19
C PRO A 180 14.39 -9.90 -3.53
N MET A 181 13.26 -10.21 -4.16
CA MET A 181 12.86 -9.59 -5.42
C MET A 181 12.49 -8.12 -5.24
N ASN A 182 11.72 -7.81 -4.18
CA ASN A 182 11.34 -6.44 -3.91
C ASN A 182 12.57 -5.58 -3.58
N HIS A 183 13.47 -6.09 -2.73
CA HIS A 183 14.72 -5.43 -2.36
C HIS A 183 15.65 -5.22 -3.59
N ASP A 184 15.83 -6.26 -4.41
CA ASP A 184 16.62 -6.15 -5.65
C ASP A 184 16.03 -5.09 -6.58
N PHE A 185 14.71 -5.04 -6.70
CA PHE A 185 14.09 -4.05 -7.56
C PHE A 185 14.34 -2.62 -7.07
N ILE A 186 14.08 -2.29 -5.83
CA ILE A 186 14.25 -0.91 -5.34
C ILE A 186 15.71 -0.48 -5.21
N THR A 187 16.68 -1.40 -5.18
CA THR A 187 18.10 -1.09 -5.09
C THR A 187 18.80 -1.11 -6.45
N GLN A 188 18.35 -1.92 -7.40
CA GLN A 188 19.01 -2.14 -8.69
C GLN A 188 18.09 -1.84 -9.89
N HIS A 189 16.78 -1.76 -9.71
CA HIS A 189 15.80 -1.54 -10.76
C HIS A 189 16.08 -2.38 -12.02
N ASN A 190 16.23 -3.70 -11.83
CA ASN A 190 16.51 -4.63 -12.92
C ASN A 190 17.73 -4.22 -13.78
N GLY A 191 18.77 -3.68 -13.14
CA GLY A 191 20.02 -3.27 -13.79
C GLY A 191 20.08 -1.79 -14.24
N TYR A 192 19.04 -0.99 -13.99
CA TYR A 192 19.04 0.45 -14.27
C TYR A 192 19.61 1.30 -13.11
N GLY A 193 20.08 0.66 -12.04
CA GLY A 193 20.72 1.29 -10.89
C GLY A 193 19.73 1.83 -9.84
N GLU A 194 20.28 2.35 -8.76
CA GLU A 194 19.52 2.77 -7.57
C GLU A 194 18.44 3.84 -7.85
N ALA A 195 18.72 4.81 -8.73
CA ALA A 195 17.75 5.83 -9.09
C ALA A 195 16.59 5.30 -9.93
N GLY A 196 16.84 4.29 -10.77
CA GLY A 196 15.82 3.52 -11.49
C GLY A 196 14.81 4.31 -12.31
N LEU A 197 15.14 5.54 -12.73
CA LEU A 197 14.18 6.47 -13.41
C LEU A 197 13.58 5.91 -14.70
N HIS A 198 14.10 4.79 -15.20
CA HIS A 198 13.54 4.02 -16.31
C HIS A 198 12.14 3.47 -16.00
N TYR A 199 11.88 3.11 -14.74
CA TYR A 199 10.60 2.57 -14.31
C TYR A 199 9.66 3.66 -13.82
N TRP A 200 8.36 3.46 -14.05
CA TRP A 200 7.30 4.33 -13.56
C TRP A 200 7.09 4.14 -12.05
N ALA A 201 6.50 5.16 -11.39
CA ALA A 201 6.32 5.19 -9.95
C ALA A 201 5.60 3.95 -9.39
N ASN A 202 4.60 3.42 -10.09
CA ASN A 202 3.85 2.25 -9.63
C ASN A 202 4.73 1.00 -9.39
N TRP A 203 5.85 0.87 -10.12
CA TRP A 203 6.77 -0.27 -9.97
C TRP A 203 7.47 -0.23 -8.60
N ASP A 204 8.05 0.91 -8.25
CA ASP A 204 8.66 1.11 -6.95
C ASP A 204 7.63 0.99 -5.83
N LEU A 205 6.50 1.70 -5.98
CA LEU A 205 5.43 1.74 -4.97
C LEU A 205 4.87 0.34 -4.66
N ALA A 206 4.71 -0.53 -5.69
CA ALA A 206 4.26 -1.90 -5.48
C ALA A 206 5.28 -2.71 -4.67
N ASN A 207 6.58 -2.60 -5.01
CA ASN A 207 7.64 -3.31 -4.29
C ASN A 207 7.83 -2.77 -2.87
N LEU A 208 7.73 -1.46 -2.66
CA LEU A 208 7.77 -0.83 -1.33
C LEU A 208 6.59 -1.25 -0.44
N ALA A 209 5.38 -1.32 -0.99
CA ALA A 209 4.21 -1.82 -0.27
C ALA A 209 4.41 -3.27 0.18
N SER A 210 4.99 -4.12 -0.70
CA SER A 210 5.30 -5.51 -0.36
C SER A 210 6.38 -5.61 0.72
N MET A 211 7.47 -4.85 0.62
CA MET A 211 8.53 -4.84 1.63
C MET A 211 8.01 -4.38 2.99
N MET A 212 7.27 -3.28 3.04
CA MET A 212 6.67 -2.78 4.28
C MET A 212 5.77 -3.85 4.92
N ALA A 213 4.89 -4.47 4.15
CA ALA A 213 4.02 -5.53 4.62
C ALA A 213 4.80 -6.75 5.12
N ILE A 214 5.88 -7.17 4.43
CA ILE A 214 6.73 -8.28 4.85
C ILE A 214 7.47 -7.94 6.15
N GLY A 215 7.98 -6.72 6.29
CA GLY A 215 8.64 -6.23 7.51
C GLY A 215 7.71 -6.38 8.72
N ILE A 216 6.48 -5.89 8.63
CA ILE A 216 5.45 -6.00 9.68
C ILE A 216 5.12 -7.47 9.94
N LEU A 217 4.79 -8.25 8.89
CA LEU A 217 4.39 -9.65 9.03
C LEU A 217 5.41 -10.51 9.76
N THR A 218 6.69 -10.25 9.50
CA THR A 218 7.80 -11.08 9.96
C THR A 218 8.54 -10.54 11.17
N ASP A 219 8.06 -9.44 11.73
CA ASP A 219 8.68 -8.73 12.86
C ASP A 219 10.13 -8.25 12.53
N ARG A 220 10.36 -7.85 11.26
CA ARG A 220 11.65 -7.39 10.75
C ARG A 220 11.64 -5.87 10.59
N HIS A 221 12.06 -5.16 11.65
CA HIS A 221 12.18 -3.70 11.66
C HIS A 221 13.12 -3.17 10.58
N ASP A 222 14.19 -3.90 10.28
CA ASP A 222 15.14 -3.54 9.23
C ASP A 222 14.48 -3.46 7.85
N ILE A 223 13.63 -4.43 7.49
CA ILE A 223 12.89 -4.45 6.22
C ILE A 223 11.83 -3.34 6.18
N TYR A 224 11.11 -3.13 7.27
CA TYR A 224 10.13 -2.05 7.39
C TYR A 224 10.79 -0.68 7.25
N GLN A 225 11.88 -0.43 7.98
CA GLN A 225 12.60 0.84 7.93
C GLN A 225 13.23 1.10 6.56
N GLU A 226 13.75 0.08 5.89
CA GLU A 226 14.26 0.21 4.53
C GLU A 226 13.18 0.75 3.57
N SER A 227 11.97 0.18 3.63
CA SER A 227 10.84 0.66 2.84
C SER A 227 10.42 2.08 3.22
N LEU A 228 10.35 2.39 4.52
CA LEU A 228 9.96 3.69 5.04
C LEU A 228 10.95 4.78 4.63
N GLU A 229 12.25 4.51 4.75
CA GLU A 229 13.31 5.43 4.33
C GLU A 229 13.32 5.67 2.83
N TYR A 230 13.07 4.63 2.03
CA TYR A 230 12.98 4.81 0.58
C TYR A 230 11.77 5.68 0.19
N VAL A 231 10.61 5.47 0.79
CA VAL A 231 9.42 6.31 0.57
C VAL A 231 9.72 7.79 0.87
N ARG A 232 10.48 8.06 1.93
CA ARG A 232 10.84 9.43 2.35
C ARG A 232 11.96 10.05 1.54
N HIS A 233 12.99 9.28 1.19
CA HIS A 233 14.28 9.80 0.75
C HIS A 233 14.90 9.04 -0.43
N GLY A 234 14.20 8.05 -0.98
CA GLY A 234 14.68 7.25 -2.11
C GLY A 234 14.97 8.08 -3.36
N LYS A 235 15.78 7.52 -4.26
CA LYS A 235 16.22 8.19 -5.49
C LYS A 235 15.32 7.87 -6.69
N GLY A 236 14.55 6.78 -6.63
CA GLY A 236 13.68 6.35 -7.72
C GLY A 236 12.30 7.00 -7.69
N ASN A 237 11.51 6.66 -8.68
CA ASN A 237 10.21 7.29 -8.92
C ASN A 237 9.14 6.97 -7.86
N GLY A 238 9.35 5.96 -7.00
CA GLY A 238 8.45 5.64 -5.89
C GLY A 238 8.68 6.44 -4.62
N ALA A 239 9.77 7.19 -4.50
CA ALA A 239 9.92 8.15 -3.41
C ALA A 239 8.85 9.24 -3.52
N PHE A 240 8.24 9.64 -2.41
CA PHE A 240 7.04 10.50 -2.43
C PHE A 240 7.25 11.82 -3.19
N ASN A 241 8.41 12.45 -3.03
CA ASN A 241 8.73 13.68 -3.76
C ASN A 241 8.92 13.47 -5.29
N HIS A 242 9.15 12.25 -5.74
CA HIS A 242 9.24 11.92 -7.15
C HIS A 242 7.90 11.40 -7.69
N ALA A 243 7.21 10.58 -6.93
CA ALA A 243 5.88 10.06 -7.30
C ALA A 243 4.83 11.19 -7.38
N MET A 244 4.94 12.20 -6.48
CA MET A 244 4.06 13.37 -6.37
C MET A 244 4.90 14.64 -6.48
N TRP A 245 5.42 14.93 -7.67
CA TRP A 245 6.59 15.76 -7.88
C TRP A 245 6.32 17.26 -8.11
N ALA A 246 5.19 17.65 -8.70
CA ALA A 246 4.88 19.04 -9.02
C ALA A 246 3.71 19.52 -8.15
N VAL A 247 4.01 20.38 -7.18
CA VAL A 247 3.05 20.90 -6.21
C VAL A 247 2.54 22.27 -6.67
N TYR A 248 1.23 22.41 -6.74
CA TYR A 248 0.52 23.66 -7.03
C TYR A 248 -0.05 24.22 -5.73
N PRO A 249 0.23 25.48 -5.39
CA PRO A 249 -0.22 26.05 -4.12
C PRO A 249 -1.76 26.12 -4.08
N GLY A 250 -2.32 25.83 -2.91
CA GLY A 250 -3.71 26.11 -2.60
C GLY A 250 -3.91 27.58 -2.20
N THR A 251 -5.16 28.04 -2.23
CA THR A 251 -5.58 29.37 -1.77
C THR A 251 -6.77 29.28 -0.84
N GLY A 252 -6.77 30.03 0.25
CA GLY A 252 -7.85 30.02 1.25
C GLY A 252 -7.97 28.69 1.95
N THR A 253 -9.08 27.99 1.77
CA THR A 253 -9.34 26.62 2.31
C THR A 253 -8.92 25.50 1.36
N ASP A 254 -8.39 25.82 0.18
CA ASP A 254 -7.90 24.83 -0.77
C ASP A 254 -6.57 24.26 -0.26
N VAL A 255 -6.47 22.93 -0.19
CA VAL A 255 -5.24 22.24 0.21
C VAL A 255 -4.16 22.23 -0.87
N GLY A 256 -4.44 22.76 -2.05
CA GLY A 256 -3.60 22.70 -3.23
C GLY A 256 -3.70 21.36 -3.95
N LEU A 257 -2.88 21.19 -4.97
CA LEU A 257 -2.86 20.02 -5.82
C LEU A 257 -1.41 19.56 -6.03
N ALA A 258 -1.20 18.25 -6.26
CA ALA A 258 0.12 17.73 -6.62
C ALA A 258 0.01 16.75 -7.78
N GLN A 259 0.74 17.01 -8.85
CA GLN A 259 0.81 16.16 -10.03
C GLN A 259 1.55 14.89 -9.72
N VAL A 260 0.96 13.72 -10.05
CA VAL A 260 1.66 12.44 -9.92
C VAL A 260 2.49 12.13 -11.18
N GLN A 261 3.55 11.38 -11.01
CA GLN A 261 4.55 11.12 -12.04
C GLN A 261 3.94 10.48 -13.30
N GLU A 262 2.93 9.63 -13.14
CA GLU A 262 2.29 8.92 -14.26
C GLU A 262 1.12 9.66 -14.90
N SER A 263 0.81 10.88 -14.48
CA SER A 263 -0.34 11.64 -15.01
C SER A 263 -0.27 11.92 -16.51
N GLY A 264 0.94 12.01 -17.06
CA GLY A 264 1.15 12.16 -18.52
C GLY A 264 1.14 10.83 -19.28
N ARG A 265 1.19 9.70 -18.57
CA ARG A 265 1.14 8.34 -19.17
C ARG A 265 -0.30 7.91 -19.43
N ASP A 266 -1.07 7.71 -18.37
CA ASP A 266 -2.52 7.43 -18.41
C ASP A 266 -3.14 7.48 -16.99
N GLN A 267 -4.48 7.54 -16.94
CA GLN A 267 -5.19 7.69 -15.67
C GLN A 267 -5.41 6.37 -14.92
N GLY A 268 -5.29 5.24 -15.58
CA GLY A 268 -5.30 3.92 -14.94
C GLY A 268 -4.09 3.74 -14.01
N HIS A 269 -2.90 4.18 -14.46
CA HIS A 269 -1.68 4.17 -13.64
C HIS A 269 -1.66 5.31 -12.62
N SER A 270 -2.12 6.51 -12.97
CA SER A 270 -2.25 7.60 -11.98
C SER A 270 -3.11 7.21 -10.78
N THR A 271 -4.23 6.50 -11.01
CA THR A 271 -5.07 5.98 -9.92
C THR A 271 -4.42 4.80 -9.20
N LEU A 272 -3.54 4.03 -9.87
CA LEU A 272 -2.75 2.96 -9.24
C LEU A 272 -1.69 3.55 -8.29
N ASP A 273 -1.01 4.63 -8.68
CA ASP A 273 -0.06 5.33 -7.81
C ASP A 273 -0.74 5.76 -6.51
N ILE A 274 -1.87 6.44 -6.60
CA ILE A 274 -2.64 6.89 -5.42
C ILE A 274 -3.07 5.70 -4.56
N ALA A 275 -3.48 4.60 -5.18
CA ALA A 275 -3.89 3.40 -4.46
C ALA A 275 -2.73 2.75 -3.67
N LEU A 276 -1.55 2.63 -4.28
CA LEU A 276 -0.37 2.07 -3.63
C LEU A 276 0.19 3.00 -2.55
N ILE A 277 0.21 4.31 -2.80
CA ILE A 277 0.58 5.32 -1.80
C ILE A 277 -0.37 5.23 -0.58
N GLY A 278 -1.68 5.13 -0.80
CA GLY A 278 -2.66 4.98 0.26
C GLY A 278 -2.45 3.71 1.09
N VAL A 279 -2.12 2.58 0.44
CA VAL A 279 -1.78 1.31 1.12
C VAL A 279 -0.53 1.46 2.00
N ILE A 280 0.54 2.07 1.46
CA ILE A 280 1.78 2.31 2.19
C ILE A 280 1.52 3.22 3.40
N CYS A 281 0.82 4.33 3.19
CA CYS A 281 0.48 5.28 4.26
C CYS A 281 -0.36 4.63 5.36
N GLN A 282 -1.34 3.79 5.01
CA GLN A 282 -2.18 3.13 6.00
C GLN A 282 -1.41 2.10 6.83
N MET A 283 -0.53 1.32 6.20
CA MET A 283 0.31 0.38 6.93
C MET A 283 1.28 1.10 7.87
N ALA A 284 1.90 2.19 7.41
CA ALA A 284 2.77 3.01 8.24
C ALA A 284 2.01 3.67 9.40
N TRP A 285 0.83 4.24 9.15
CA TRP A 285 -0.03 4.85 10.15
C TRP A 285 -0.37 3.88 11.29
N ASN A 286 -0.73 2.65 10.97
CA ASN A 286 -1.07 1.64 11.96
C ASN A 286 0.16 1.19 12.79
N GLN A 287 1.36 1.51 12.35
CA GLN A 287 2.62 1.26 13.06
C GLN A 287 3.16 2.52 13.76
N GLY A 288 2.44 3.66 13.68
CA GLY A 288 2.81 4.91 14.34
C GLY A 288 3.63 5.88 13.49
N ASP A 289 3.88 5.56 12.21
CA ASP A 289 4.56 6.44 11.26
C ASP A 289 3.57 7.21 10.40
N ASP A 290 3.49 8.53 10.60
CA ASP A 290 2.59 9.40 9.81
C ASP A 290 3.20 9.76 8.46
N LEU A 291 2.87 8.98 7.43
CA LEU A 291 3.16 9.31 6.03
C LEU A 291 2.06 10.14 5.36
N PHE A 292 0.84 10.12 5.91
CA PHE A 292 -0.26 10.94 5.38
C PHE A 292 0.00 12.44 5.58
N GLY A 293 0.51 12.83 6.77
CA GLY A 293 0.87 14.21 7.07
C GLY A 293 2.21 14.67 6.47
N ALA A 294 3.00 13.74 5.92
CA ALA A 294 4.33 14.05 5.39
C ALA A 294 4.29 15.11 4.28
N ASN A 295 5.34 15.95 4.22
CA ASN A 295 5.51 16.98 3.18
C ASN A 295 4.29 17.89 3.01
N ASP A 296 3.72 18.34 4.14
CA ASP A 296 2.54 19.20 4.17
C ASP A 296 1.34 18.55 3.45
N ASN A 297 0.99 17.34 3.86
CA ASN A 297 -0.12 16.54 3.32
C ASN A 297 -0.01 16.32 1.79
N LEU A 298 1.18 15.99 1.30
CA LEU A 298 1.44 15.80 -0.13
C LEU A 298 0.52 14.74 -0.74
N VAL A 299 0.21 13.68 0.00
CA VAL A 299 -0.69 12.61 -0.45
C VAL A 299 -2.13 13.12 -0.65
N LEU A 300 -2.61 14.03 0.20
CA LEU A 300 -3.91 14.68 0.00
C LEU A 300 -3.91 15.49 -1.29
N LYS A 301 -2.90 16.33 -1.50
CA LYS A 301 -2.76 17.15 -2.71
C LYS A 301 -2.74 16.32 -3.99
N ALA A 302 -2.06 15.18 -3.96
CA ALA A 302 -1.99 14.26 -5.10
C ALA A 302 -3.33 13.51 -5.32
N SER A 303 -3.98 13.09 -4.24
CA SER A 303 -5.30 12.47 -4.31
C SER A 303 -6.35 13.39 -4.89
N GLU A 304 -6.36 14.66 -4.45
CA GLU A 304 -7.25 15.71 -4.99
C GLU A 304 -6.96 16.00 -6.48
N TYR A 305 -5.68 16.01 -6.88
CA TYR A 305 -5.29 16.20 -8.29
C TYR A 305 -5.83 15.08 -9.18
N VAL A 306 -5.54 13.82 -8.81
CA VAL A 306 -5.96 12.66 -9.60
C VAL A 306 -7.47 12.51 -9.59
N ALA A 307 -8.12 12.70 -8.43
CA ALA A 307 -9.58 12.67 -8.31
C ALA A 307 -10.23 13.73 -9.21
N LYS A 308 -9.79 14.98 -9.10
CA LYS A 308 -10.32 16.13 -9.87
C LYS A 308 -10.29 15.86 -11.38
N TYR A 309 -9.13 15.38 -11.90
CA TYR A 309 -9.01 15.11 -13.33
C TYR A 309 -9.90 13.94 -13.78
N ASN A 310 -9.98 12.89 -12.98
CA ASN A 310 -10.82 11.73 -13.30
C ASN A 310 -12.32 11.99 -13.09
N LEU A 311 -12.68 13.07 -12.40
CA LEU A 311 -14.04 13.64 -12.34
C LEU A 311 -14.35 14.59 -13.50
N PHE A 312 -13.51 14.62 -14.53
CA PHE A 312 -13.63 15.42 -15.74
C PHE A 312 -13.49 16.95 -15.55
N HIS A 313 -12.83 17.37 -14.46
CA HIS A 313 -12.39 18.75 -14.27
C HIS A 313 -10.95 18.95 -14.76
N ASP A 314 -10.62 20.18 -15.15
CA ASP A 314 -9.26 20.51 -15.53
C ASP A 314 -8.36 20.68 -14.30
N VAL A 315 -7.08 20.35 -14.47
CA VAL A 315 -6.03 20.50 -13.47
C VAL A 315 -4.82 21.21 -14.09
N PRO A 316 -4.00 21.91 -13.28
CA PRO A 316 -2.75 22.47 -13.79
C PRO A 316 -1.80 21.34 -14.24
N TRP A 317 -0.93 21.68 -15.19
CA TRP A 317 0.04 20.74 -15.74
C TRP A 317 1.44 21.35 -15.83
N THR A 318 2.43 20.60 -15.38
CA THR A 318 3.85 20.89 -15.60
C THR A 318 4.42 19.80 -16.51
N PRO A 319 5.09 20.15 -17.64
CA PRO A 319 5.68 19.15 -18.52
C PRO A 319 6.63 18.21 -17.79
N TYR A 320 6.51 16.91 -18.04
CA TYR A 320 7.34 15.86 -17.45
C TYR A 320 8.26 15.24 -18.51
N THR A 321 9.54 15.13 -18.20
CA THR A 321 10.52 14.46 -19.05
C THR A 321 10.78 13.05 -18.53
N THR A 322 10.46 12.05 -19.34
CA THR A 322 10.69 10.64 -19.04
C THR A 322 12.18 10.27 -19.11
N ALA A 323 12.57 9.13 -18.58
CA ALA A 323 13.97 8.68 -18.56
C ALA A 323 14.60 8.51 -19.95
N ASP A 324 13.80 8.24 -20.99
CA ASP A 324 14.23 8.16 -22.39
C ASP A 324 14.34 9.54 -23.09
N GLY A 325 14.08 10.64 -22.37
CA GLY A 325 14.14 12.00 -22.86
C GLY A 325 12.86 12.48 -23.56
N SER A 326 11.81 11.67 -23.64
CA SER A 326 10.52 12.10 -24.17
C SER A 326 9.85 13.09 -23.25
N VAL A 327 9.20 14.12 -23.80
CA VAL A 327 8.53 15.15 -23.02
C VAL A 327 7.01 15.00 -23.10
N GLN A 328 6.38 14.78 -21.98
CA GLN A 328 4.92 14.80 -21.84
C GLN A 328 4.47 16.24 -21.63
N THR A 329 3.97 16.87 -22.70
CA THR A 329 3.62 18.31 -22.71
C THR A 329 2.22 18.57 -22.17
N GLN A 330 1.40 17.55 -21.96
CA GLN A 330 0.05 17.63 -21.41
C GLN A 330 -0.29 16.40 -20.58
N ILE A 331 -1.27 16.53 -19.68
CA ILE A 331 -1.84 15.40 -18.96
C ILE A 331 -2.52 14.45 -19.94
N SER A 332 -2.36 13.14 -19.72
CA SER A 332 -2.92 12.13 -20.61
C SER A 332 -4.42 11.94 -20.39
N PRO A 333 -5.25 12.02 -21.46
CA PRO A 333 -6.67 11.68 -21.37
C PRO A 333 -6.92 10.17 -21.43
N ALA A 334 -5.90 9.35 -21.68
CA ALA A 334 -6.04 7.91 -21.76
C ALA A 334 -6.57 7.34 -20.43
N SER A 335 -7.62 6.56 -20.48
CA SER A 335 -8.32 6.01 -19.31
C SER A 335 -8.88 7.06 -18.35
N ARG A 336 -9.13 8.31 -18.79
CA ARG A 336 -9.76 9.34 -17.95
C ARG A 336 -11.12 8.86 -17.44
N GLY A 337 -11.41 9.10 -16.18
CA GLY A 337 -12.55 8.52 -15.47
C GLY A 337 -12.22 7.18 -14.79
N SER A 338 -10.95 6.76 -14.83
CA SER A 338 -10.48 5.57 -14.11
C SER A 338 -10.67 5.74 -12.61
N THR A 339 -11.05 4.66 -11.96
CA THR A 339 -11.18 4.61 -10.50
C THR A 339 -10.78 3.25 -9.95
N ARG A 340 -10.39 3.21 -8.67
CA ARG A 340 -9.98 2.01 -7.93
C ARG A 340 -10.58 2.04 -6.53
N PRO A 341 -10.72 0.90 -5.82
CA PRO A 341 -11.30 0.85 -4.47
C PRO A 341 -10.28 1.29 -3.41
N ILE A 342 -9.98 2.57 -3.32
CA ILE A 342 -9.04 3.19 -2.37
C ILE A 342 -9.56 4.52 -1.81
N TRP A 343 -10.57 5.10 -2.43
CA TRP A 343 -11.02 6.45 -2.12
C TRP A 343 -11.60 6.57 -0.71
N THR A 344 -12.26 5.51 -0.22
CA THR A 344 -12.79 5.48 1.16
C THR A 344 -11.67 5.55 2.20
N LEU A 345 -10.57 4.83 2.00
CA LEU A 345 -9.42 4.88 2.90
C LEU A 345 -8.86 6.29 2.99
N ILE A 346 -8.54 6.90 1.84
CA ILE A 346 -7.92 8.22 1.77
C ILE A 346 -8.85 9.30 2.34
N TYR A 347 -10.12 9.30 1.92
CA TYR A 347 -11.10 10.28 2.39
C TYR A 347 -11.30 10.21 3.89
N ASN A 348 -11.49 9.01 4.45
CA ASN A 348 -11.72 8.88 5.89
C ASN A 348 -10.49 9.22 6.71
N HIS A 349 -9.28 8.98 6.22
CA HIS A 349 -8.09 9.48 6.90
C HIS A 349 -8.09 11.00 6.96
N TYR A 350 -8.16 11.69 5.83
CA TYR A 350 -8.05 13.15 5.82
C TYR A 350 -9.26 13.85 6.42
N ALA A 351 -10.47 13.49 6.03
CA ALA A 351 -11.66 14.14 6.55
C ALA A 351 -12.05 13.66 7.95
N GLY A 352 -11.89 12.34 8.23
CA GLY A 352 -12.33 11.75 9.49
C GLY A 352 -11.31 11.83 10.61
N ILE A 353 -10.01 11.74 10.32
CA ILE A 353 -8.93 11.73 11.31
C ILE A 353 -8.23 13.10 11.35
N SER A 354 -7.77 13.57 10.21
CA SER A 354 -7.00 14.83 10.14
C SER A 354 -7.86 16.10 10.07
N HIS A 355 -9.18 15.96 9.88
CA HIS A 355 -10.15 17.05 9.76
C HIS A 355 -9.84 18.05 8.63
N LEU A 356 -9.25 17.53 7.54
CA LEU A 356 -8.93 18.31 6.34
C LEU A 356 -9.99 18.14 5.25
N GLN A 357 -10.14 19.16 4.40
CA GLN A 357 -11.07 19.12 3.27
C GLN A 357 -10.49 18.26 2.14
N ALA A 358 -11.30 17.32 1.61
CA ALA A 358 -10.94 16.47 0.49
C ALA A 358 -12.13 16.32 -0.49
N PRO A 359 -12.56 17.41 -1.14
CA PRO A 359 -13.82 17.45 -1.88
C PRO A 359 -13.83 16.54 -3.12
N TYR A 360 -12.75 16.46 -3.88
CA TYR A 360 -12.69 15.62 -5.08
C TYR A 360 -12.50 14.15 -4.70
N THR A 361 -11.69 13.87 -3.70
CA THR A 361 -11.57 12.51 -3.13
C THR A 361 -12.91 12.02 -2.61
N LYS A 362 -13.68 12.89 -1.93
CA LYS A 362 -15.05 12.56 -1.50
C LYS A 362 -15.96 12.22 -2.68
N GLN A 363 -15.95 13.03 -3.72
CA GLN A 363 -16.78 12.83 -4.90
C GLN A 363 -16.40 11.52 -5.63
N MET A 364 -15.10 11.18 -5.71
CA MET A 364 -14.65 9.89 -6.24
C MET A 364 -15.15 8.73 -5.39
N MET A 365 -15.07 8.83 -4.06
CA MET A 365 -15.62 7.84 -3.13
C MET A 365 -17.12 7.65 -3.34
N ASP A 366 -17.88 8.75 -3.40
CA ASP A 366 -19.34 8.71 -3.56
C ASP A 366 -19.73 8.12 -4.92
N ASN A 367 -19.02 8.46 -6.00
CA ASN A 367 -19.28 7.95 -7.35
C ASN A 367 -18.90 6.46 -7.50
N PHE A 368 -17.86 6.01 -6.81
CA PHE A 368 -17.51 4.58 -6.81
C PHE A 368 -18.55 3.76 -6.06
N GLY A 369 -19.16 4.33 -5.03
CA GLY A 369 -20.10 3.66 -4.15
C GLY A 369 -19.44 2.69 -3.19
N PRO A 370 -20.17 1.67 -2.67
CA PRO A 370 -19.59 0.71 -1.75
C PRO A 370 -18.46 -0.07 -2.39
N GLU A 371 -17.24 0.05 -1.84
CA GLU A 371 -16.07 -0.61 -2.38
C GLU A 371 -16.14 -2.12 -2.20
N ALA A 372 -15.85 -2.84 -3.30
CA ALA A 372 -15.56 -4.27 -3.33
C ALA A 372 -14.10 -4.49 -3.74
N GLY A 373 -13.65 -5.74 -3.73
CA GLY A 373 -12.34 -6.15 -4.23
C GLY A 373 -12.46 -7.25 -5.28
N ALA A 374 -11.38 -7.52 -6.02
CA ALA A 374 -11.31 -8.57 -7.03
C ALA A 374 -12.44 -8.47 -8.08
N TYR A 375 -12.51 -7.34 -8.76
CA TYR A 375 -13.51 -7.04 -9.76
C TYR A 375 -12.96 -7.15 -11.19
N GLY A 376 -13.85 -7.45 -12.15
CA GLY A 376 -13.45 -7.59 -13.56
C GLY A 376 -12.74 -8.90 -13.86
N THR A 377 -12.09 -8.94 -15.05
CA THR A 377 -11.44 -10.15 -15.60
C THR A 377 -9.96 -9.99 -15.84
N THR A 378 -9.41 -8.78 -15.62
CA THR A 378 -8.00 -8.47 -15.84
C THR A 378 -7.26 -8.25 -14.51
N SER A 379 -5.93 -8.28 -14.54
CA SER A 379 -5.09 -8.04 -13.36
C SER A 379 -5.41 -6.71 -12.66
N GLY A 380 -5.73 -5.65 -13.41
CA GLY A 380 -6.05 -4.34 -12.84
C GLY A 380 -7.19 -4.35 -11.82
N GLY A 381 -8.14 -5.28 -11.95
CA GLY A 381 -9.20 -5.48 -10.95
C GLY A 381 -8.75 -6.20 -9.67
N PHE A 382 -7.49 -6.63 -9.62
CA PHE A 382 -6.89 -7.34 -8.48
C PHE A 382 -5.67 -6.63 -7.91
N ASP A 383 -5.36 -5.42 -8.35
CA ASP A 383 -4.22 -4.66 -7.83
C ASP A 383 -4.46 -4.13 -6.41
N GLN A 384 -5.72 -4.00 -5.99
CA GLN A 384 -6.13 -3.58 -4.65
C GLN A 384 -6.98 -4.64 -3.96
N LEU A 385 -6.85 -4.72 -2.63
CA LEU A 385 -7.62 -5.63 -1.78
C LEU A 385 -9.10 -5.23 -1.68
N GLY A 386 -9.38 -3.93 -1.74
CA GLY A 386 -10.75 -3.39 -1.72
C GLY A 386 -11.40 -3.40 -0.33
N TYR A 387 -12.74 -3.32 -0.33
CA TYR A 387 -13.58 -3.31 0.86
C TYR A 387 -13.31 -2.14 1.82
N GLY A 388 -12.80 -1.02 1.29
CA GLY A 388 -12.52 0.18 2.09
C GLY A 388 -13.75 0.73 2.79
N SER A 389 -14.92 0.69 2.14
CA SER A 389 -16.19 1.13 2.74
C SER A 389 -16.60 0.28 3.96
N LEU A 390 -16.15 -0.96 4.03
CA LEU A 390 -16.36 -1.83 5.19
C LEU A 390 -15.35 -1.54 6.32
N LEU A 391 -14.08 -1.32 5.96
CA LEU A 391 -12.97 -1.34 6.92
C LEU A 391 -12.52 0.05 7.35
N PHE A 392 -12.66 1.06 6.49
CA PHE A 392 -12.12 2.41 6.75
C PHE A 392 -13.20 3.47 6.94
N SER A 393 -14.48 3.19 6.68
CA SER A 393 -15.54 4.15 6.97
C SER A 393 -15.52 4.51 8.44
N ASN A 394 -15.29 5.80 8.73
CA ASN A 394 -15.48 6.36 10.04
C ASN A 394 -16.93 6.88 10.10
N TYR A 395 -17.66 6.41 11.08
CA TYR A 395 -18.92 7.04 11.44
C TYR A 395 -18.54 8.44 11.94
N LEU A 396 -18.70 9.45 11.09
CA LEU A 396 -18.64 10.82 11.56
C LEU A 396 -19.78 10.93 12.58
N ALA A 397 -19.44 11.06 13.84
CA ALA A 397 -20.36 11.10 14.98
C ALA A 397 -21.24 12.36 14.99
N SER A 398 -21.89 12.63 13.87
CA SER A 398 -22.90 13.70 13.73
C SER A 398 -24.34 13.20 13.88
N THR A 399 -24.54 11.90 14.11
CA THR A 399 -25.86 11.37 14.44
C THR A 399 -25.75 10.56 15.74
N PRO A 400 -26.38 10.99 16.85
CA PRO A 400 -26.49 10.18 18.05
C PRO A 400 -27.15 8.86 17.69
N LEU A 401 -26.53 7.72 18.05
CA LEU A 401 -27.20 6.44 18.01
C LEU A 401 -28.47 6.59 18.84
N LYS A 402 -29.64 6.51 18.22
CA LYS A 402 -30.89 6.36 18.96
C LYS A 402 -30.83 5.00 19.66
N HIS A 403 -30.71 5.06 20.96
CA HIS A 403 -30.84 3.91 21.88
C HIS A 403 -32.23 3.32 21.86
#